data_d50a4acf7ade545c9e48e6401cefd9fc
#
_entry.id   d50a4acf7ade545c9e48e6401cefd9fc
#
_cell.length_a   1.000
_cell.length_b   1.000
_cell.length_c   1.000
_cell.angle_alpha   90.00
_cell.angle_beta   90.00
_cell.angle_gamma   90.00
#
_symmetry.space_group_name_H-M   'P 1'
#
loop_
_entity.id
_entity.type
_entity.pdbx_description
1 polymer ?
#
loop_
_entity_poly.entity_id
_entity_poly.type
_entity_poly.pdbx_seq_one_letter_code
_entity_poly.pdbx_strand_id
1 'polypeptide(L)'
;PTSNQFLGSGFFDYQAADAAGMRYGLASDVGGGTSFSPFRTMLAAYVVGREGQTKPGLSLTPGQLWWQHTAGAARALGLDGVVGNLLPGCEADFVVLDPQATPLLARKTAQADSLDELLFALIVLGDDRVVQRTVVAGQSR
;
A
#
# COMPACT_ATOMS: atom_id res chain seq x y z
N PRO A 1 -9.45 3.32 -1.73
CA PRO A 1 -9.93 3.71 -3.09
C PRO A 1 -10.73 2.61 -3.78
N THR A 2 -10.51 1.32 -3.48
CA THR A 2 -11.31 0.23 -4.09
C THR A 2 -12.78 0.32 -3.74
N SER A 3 -13.14 0.63 -2.49
CA SER A 3 -14.51 0.84 -2.04
C SER A 3 -15.15 2.06 -2.71
N ASN A 4 -14.42 3.17 -2.78
CA ASN A 4 -14.90 4.37 -3.46
C ASN A 4 -15.30 4.09 -4.91
N GLN A 5 -14.46 3.36 -5.65
CA GLN A 5 -14.72 2.98 -7.02
C GLN A 5 -15.90 2.01 -7.13
N PHE A 6 -15.96 0.99 -6.27
CA PHE A 6 -16.99 -0.03 -6.30
C PHE A 6 -18.36 0.51 -5.94
N LEU A 7 -18.44 1.38 -4.95
CA LEU A 7 -19.68 2.01 -4.47
C LEU A 7 -20.06 3.27 -5.27
N GLY A 8 -19.18 3.77 -6.15
CA GLY A 8 -19.44 4.98 -6.91
C GLY A 8 -19.45 6.27 -6.09
N SER A 9 -18.77 6.29 -4.93
CA SER A 9 -18.74 7.45 -4.02
C SER A 9 -17.71 8.53 -4.40
N GLY A 10 -17.07 8.40 -5.55
CA GLY A 10 -16.12 9.37 -6.08
C GLY A 10 -14.67 8.96 -5.85
N PHE A 11 -13.75 9.77 -6.40
CA PHE A 11 -12.33 9.59 -6.24
C PHE A 11 -11.79 10.45 -5.09
N PHE A 12 -10.82 9.89 -4.36
CA PHE A 12 -10.11 10.65 -3.35
C PHE A 12 -9.16 11.66 -3.99
N ASP A 13 -9.29 12.92 -3.64
CA ASP A 13 -8.43 13.99 -4.14
C ASP A 13 -7.15 14.08 -3.30
N TYR A 14 -6.11 13.37 -3.74
CA TYR A 14 -4.81 13.34 -3.07
C TYR A 14 -4.13 14.72 -3.04
N GLN A 15 -4.28 15.53 -4.10
CA GLN A 15 -3.67 16.87 -4.16
C GLN A 15 -4.31 17.82 -3.14
N ALA A 16 -5.62 17.81 -3.06
CA ALA A 16 -6.34 18.64 -2.09
C ALA A 16 -6.04 18.19 -0.65
N ALA A 17 -5.94 16.89 -0.40
CA ALA A 17 -5.59 16.33 0.90
C ALA A 17 -4.17 16.76 1.33
N ASP A 18 -3.19 16.65 0.43
CA ASP A 18 -1.81 17.06 0.68
C ASP A 18 -1.70 18.58 0.91
N ALA A 19 -2.38 19.38 0.08
CA ALA A 19 -2.42 20.83 0.22
C ALA A 19 -3.05 21.28 1.55
N ALA A 20 -4.03 20.53 2.05
CA ALA A 20 -4.66 20.76 3.35
C ALA A 20 -3.85 20.20 4.54
N GLY A 21 -2.70 19.56 4.30
CA GLY A 21 -1.92 18.89 5.35
C GLY A 21 -2.66 17.73 6.01
N MET A 22 -3.60 17.11 5.32
CA MET A 22 -4.41 16.02 5.84
C MET A 22 -3.55 14.76 6.05
N ARG A 23 -3.72 14.11 7.19
CA ARG A 23 -3.12 12.79 7.43
C ARG A 23 -4.10 11.72 6.95
N TYR A 24 -3.66 10.87 6.05
CA TYR A 24 -4.46 9.77 5.53
C TYR A 24 -3.59 8.53 5.30
N GLY A 25 -4.22 7.39 5.25
CA GLY A 25 -3.61 6.11 4.93
C GLY A 25 -4.49 5.30 3.99
N LEU A 26 -3.96 4.21 3.48
CA LEU A 26 -4.70 3.27 2.63
C LEU A 26 -5.25 2.12 3.49
N ALA A 27 -6.49 1.74 3.22
CA ALA A 27 -7.14 0.58 3.81
C ALA A 27 -8.01 -0.13 2.77
N SER A 28 -8.27 -1.41 2.98
CA SER A 28 -9.08 -2.22 2.09
C SER A 28 -10.56 -1.86 2.16
N ASP A 29 -11.05 -1.42 3.33
CA ASP A 29 -12.47 -1.18 3.59
C ASP A 29 -13.32 -2.39 3.13
N VAL A 30 -12.86 -3.59 3.47
CA VAL A 30 -13.51 -4.83 3.03
C VAL A 30 -14.93 -4.93 3.59
N GLY A 31 -15.86 -5.22 2.66
CA GLY A 31 -17.29 -5.03 2.90
C GLY A 31 -17.85 -4.01 1.94
N GLY A 32 -17.32 -2.78 1.91
CA GLY A 32 -17.46 -1.81 0.83
C GLY A 32 -16.36 -1.95 -0.23
N GLY A 33 -15.17 -2.36 0.17
CA GLY A 33 -14.05 -2.68 -0.73
C GLY A 33 -14.11 -4.11 -1.28
N THR A 34 -13.45 -4.32 -2.43
CA THR A 34 -13.57 -5.54 -3.23
C THR A 34 -12.49 -6.59 -2.94
N SER A 35 -11.55 -6.33 -2.03
CA SER A 35 -10.43 -7.23 -1.78
C SER A 35 -9.79 -6.99 -0.41
N PHE A 36 -9.30 -8.07 0.21
CA PHE A 36 -8.40 -7.99 1.37
C PHE A 36 -6.96 -7.62 0.99
N SER A 37 -6.59 -7.75 -0.29
CA SER A 37 -5.22 -7.56 -0.73
C SER A 37 -4.77 -6.09 -0.65
N PRO A 38 -3.68 -5.79 0.09
CA PRO A 38 -3.09 -4.45 0.12
C PRO A 38 -2.57 -4.03 -1.27
N PHE A 39 -2.10 -4.97 -2.08
CA PHE A 39 -1.62 -4.69 -3.44
C PHE A 39 -2.75 -4.12 -4.32
N ARG A 40 -3.96 -4.67 -4.22
CA ARG A 40 -5.14 -4.15 -4.94
C ARG A 40 -5.48 -2.74 -4.51
N THR A 41 -5.42 -2.45 -3.22
CA THR A 41 -5.67 -1.12 -2.67
C THR A 41 -4.62 -0.12 -3.14
N MET A 42 -3.34 -0.48 -3.11
CA MET A 42 -2.24 0.37 -3.59
C MET A 42 -2.33 0.61 -5.10
N LEU A 43 -2.65 -0.41 -5.89
CA LEU A 43 -2.83 -0.24 -7.34
C LEU A 43 -4.00 0.69 -7.65
N ALA A 44 -5.12 0.54 -6.95
CA ALA A 44 -6.26 1.44 -7.11
C ALA A 44 -5.90 2.88 -6.72
N ALA A 45 -5.14 3.09 -5.64
CA ALA A 45 -4.64 4.41 -5.25
C ALA A 45 -3.73 5.02 -6.32
N TYR A 46 -2.83 4.24 -6.91
CA TYR A 46 -1.97 4.67 -7.99
C TYR A 46 -2.78 5.17 -9.20
N VAL A 47 -3.76 4.38 -9.63
CA VAL A 47 -4.62 4.71 -10.78
C VAL A 47 -5.47 5.95 -10.49
N VAL A 48 -6.12 6.01 -9.33
CA VAL A 48 -6.94 7.16 -8.91
C VAL A 48 -6.11 8.43 -8.82
N GLY A 49 -4.89 8.35 -8.27
CA GLY A 49 -3.99 9.50 -8.21
C GLY A 49 -3.64 10.03 -9.61
N ARG A 50 -3.32 9.14 -10.55
CA ARG A 50 -2.94 9.54 -11.91
C ARG A 50 -4.09 10.13 -12.70
N GLU A 51 -5.25 9.51 -12.65
CA GLU A 51 -6.45 10.01 -13.33
C GLU A 51 -7.04 11.23 -12.63
N GLY A 52 -7.19 11.15 -11.32
CA GLY A 52 -7.63 12.22 -10.44
C GLY A 52 -8.88 12.95 -10.90
N GLN A 53 -9.40 13.83 -10.05
CA GLN A 53 -10.41 14.82 -10.46
C GLN A 53 -9.74 16.12 -10.90
N THR A 54 -8.51 16.35 -10.51
CA THR A 54 -7.68 17.50 -10.87
C THR A 54 -6.66 17.11 -11.92
N LYS A 55 -6.58 17.89 -13.00
CA LYS A 55 -5.53 17.70 -14.00
C LYS A 55 -4.45 18.79 -13.87
N PRO A 56 -3.17 18.42 -13.91
CA PRO A 56 -2.62 17.06 -14.04
C PRO A 56 -2.83 16.22 -12.78
N GLY A 57 -2.99 14.89 -12.96
CA GLY A 57 -3.07 13.96 -11.84
C GLY A 57 -1.77 13.88 -11.04
N LEU A 58 -1.85 13.34 -9.84
CA LEU A 58 -0.69 13.09 -8.97
C LEU A 58 -0.12 11.69 -9.23
N SER A 59 1.17 11.61 -9.51
CA SER A 59 1.86 10.33 -9.60
C SER A 59 2.39 9.91 -8.23
N LEU A 60 1.65 9.04 -7.54
CA LEU A 60 2.11 8.43 -6.30
C LEU A 60 3.25 7.43 -6.60
N THR A 61 4.40 7.60 -5.96
CA THR A 61 5.50 6.65 -6.11
C THR A 61 5.19 5.32 -5.40
N PRO A 62 5.83 4.21 -5.81
CA PRO A 62 5.70 2.95 -5.11
C PRO A 62 6.01 3.06 -3.62
N GLY A 63 7.10 3.73 -3.24
CA GLY A 63 7.45 3.96 -1.85
C GLY A 63 6.39 4.73 -1.07
N GLN A 64 5.74 5.74 -1.67
CA GLN A 64 4.62 6.46 -1.05
C GLN A 64 3.41 5.55 -0.81
N LEU A 65 3.07 4.69 -1.76
CA LEU A 65 1.94 3.76 -1.65
C LEU A 65 2.16 2.75 -0.51
N TRP A 66 3.37 2.19 -0.42
CA TRP A 66 3.74 1.29 0.67
C TRP A 66 3.74 2.01 2.01
N TRP A 67 4.29 3.23 2.07
CA TRP A 67 4.28 4.05 3.28
C TRP A 67 2.86 4.36 3.74
N GLN A 68 1.96 4.73 2.83
CA GLN A 68 0.55 5.01 3.15
C GLN A 68 -0.21 3.77 3.64
N HIS A 69 0.26 2.58 3.31
CA HIS A 69 -0.34 1.33 3.78
C HIS A 69 0.31 0.78 5.06
N THR A 70 1.37 1.39 5.55
CA THR A 70 2.14 0.99 6.74
C THR A 70 2.29 2.16 7.72
N ALA A 71 3.45 2.78 7.78
CA ALA A 71 3.75 3.87 8.70
C ALA A 71 2.84 5.09 8.51
N GLY A 72 2.45 5.41 7.29
CA GLY A 72 1.51 6.49 7.00
C GLY A 72 0.12 6.23 7.55
N ALA A 73 -0.37 4.99 7.45
CA ALA A 73 -1.63 4.58 8.04
C ALA A 73 -1.57 4.66 9.58
N ALA A 74 -0.51 4.16 10.19
CA ALA A 74 -0.28 4.27 11.62
C ALA A 74 -0.29 5.74 12.08
N ARG A 75 0.41 6.61 11.35
CA ARG A 75 0.42 8.05 11.62
C ARG A 75 -0.96 8.70 11.49
N ALA A 76 -1.74 8.32 10.48
CA ALA A 76 -3.09 8.83 10.29
C ALA A 76 -4.03 8.45 11.45
N LEU A 77 -3.79 7.31 12.07
CA LEU A 77 -4.52 6.79 13.24
C LEU A 77 -3.97 7.27 14.59
N GLY A 78 -2.85 8.02 14.60
CA GLY A 78 -2.18 8.42 15.83
C GLY A 78 -1.45 7.27 16.56
N LEU A 79 -1.04 6.24 15.81
CA LEU A 79 -0.33 5.06 16.30
C LEU A 79 1.14 5.04 15.87
N ASP A 80 1.67 6.17 15.41
CA ASP A 80 3.04 6.35 14.94
C ASP A 80 4.03 6.25 16.11
N GLY A 81 4.54 5.36 16.57
CA GLY A 81 5.35 5.11 17.75
C GLY A 81 4.93 3.82 18.45
N VAL A 82 3.86 3.20 17.95
CA VAL A 82 3.37 1.91 18.43
C VAL A 82 3.53 0.85 17.36
N VAL A 83 3.05 1.12 16.14
CA VAL A 83 3.07 0.17 15.00
C VAL A 83 3.46 0.89 13.70
N GLY A 84 3.59 0.13 12.61
CA GLY A 84 3.80 0.65 11.26
C GLY A 84 5.26 0.81 10.85
N ASN A 85 6.19 0.58 11.77
CA ASN A 85 7.63 0.56 11.52
C ASN A 85 8.35 -0.39 12.50
N LEU A 86 9.65 -0.61 12.29
CA LEU A 86 10.47 -1.50 13.13
C LEU A 86 11.49 -0.74 14.00
N LEU A 87 11.17 0.50 14.38
CA LEU A 87 12.02 1.27 15.28
C LEU A 87 11.97 0.70 16.70
N PRO A 88 13.05 0.87 17.49
CA PRO A 88 13.05 0.46 18.89
C PRO A 88 11.89 1.12 19.66
N GLY A 89 11.13 0.30 20.36
CA GLY A 89 9.94 0.74 21.11
C GLY A 89 8.62 0.49 20.39
N CYS A 90 8.63 0.23 19.09
CA CYS A 90 7.44 -0.20 18.36
C CYS A 90 7.23 -1.71 18.45
N GLU A 91 5.98 -2.13 18.29
CA GLU A 91 5.64 -3.54 18.14
C GLU A 91 6.24 -4.12 16.85
N ALA A 92 6.73 -5.34 16.93
CA ALA A 92 7.32 -6.03 15.78
C ALA A 92 6.20 -6.67 14.93
N ASP A 93 5.46 -5.82 14.23
CA ASP A 93 4.41 -6.19 13.29
C ASP A 93 4.92 -6.05 11.86
N PHE A 94 5.12 -7.16 11.17
CA PHE A 94 5.61 -7.14 9.79
C PHE A 94 5.23 -8.39 9.01
N VAL A 95 5.33 -8.29 7.70
CA VAL A 95 5.22 -9.42 6.78
C VAL A 95 6.54 -9.63 6.05
N VAL A 96 6.88 -10.88 5.80
CA VAL A 96 7.98 -11.27 4.91
C VAL A 96 7.36 -11.65 3.57
N LEU A 97 7.82 -10.99 2.52
CA LEU A 97 7.33 -11.19 1.17
C LEU A 97 8.40 -11.91 0.32
N ASP A 98 7.96 -12.89 -0.45
CA ASP A 98 8.80 -13.56 -1.45
C ASP A 98 8.56 -12.94 -2.84
N PRO A 99 9.54 -12.19 -3.37
CA PRO A 99 9.42 -11.61 -4.71
C PRO A 99 9.55 -12.65 -5.83
N GLN A 100 9.79 -13.92 -5.49
CA GLN A 100 9.90 -15.03 -6.44
C GLN A 100 8.71 -16.01 -6.36
N ALA A 101 7.67 -15.69 -5.62
CA ALA A 101 6.53 -16.57 -5.35
C ALA A 101 5.80 -17.06 -6.62
N THR A 102 5.89 -16.33 -7.72
CA THR A 102 5.35 -16.76 -9.02
C THR A 102 6.37 -16.57 -10.14
N PRO A 103 6.34 -17.38 -11.21
CA PRO A 103 7.30 -17.25 -12.32
C PRO A 103 7.29 -15.86 -12.98
N LEU A 104 6.12 -15.24 -13.11
CA LEU A 104 5.99 -13.90 -13.70
C LEU A 104 6.60 -12.84 -12.80
N LEU A 105 6.31 -12.87 -11.49
CA LEU A 105 6.86 -11.95 -10.52
C LEU A 105 8.39 -12.12 -10.42
N ALA A 106 8.88 -13.35 -10.31
CA ALA A 106 10.31 -13.66 -10.26
C ALA A 106 11.06 -13.08 -11.47
N ARG A 107 10.51 -13.27 -12.68
CA ARG A 107 11.09 -12.70 -13.90
C ARG A 107 11.11 -11.18 -13.87
N LYS A 108 10.04 -10.55 -13.38
CA LYS A 108 9.94 -9.08 -13.32
C LYS A 108 10.88 -8.51 -12.27
N THR A 109 10.92 -9.10 -11.08
CA THR A 109 11.77 -8.61 -9.97
C THR A 109 13.26 -8.85 -10.21
N ALA A 110 13.64 -9.89 -10.98
CA ALA A 110 15.02 -10.10 -11.41
C ALA A 110 15.55 -9.00 -12.34
N GLN A 111 14.68 -8.20 -12.92
CA GLN A 111 15.01 -7.07 -13.81
C GLN A 111 14.86 -5.71 -13.12
N ALA A 112 14.55 -5.70 -11.83
CA ALA A 112 14.39 -4.46 -11.08
C ALA A 112 15.77 -3.87 -10.72
N ASP A 113 16.03 -2.65 -11.16
CA ASP A 113 17.27 -1.91 -10.90
C ASP A 113 17.15 -1.02 -9.64
N SER A 114 15.98 -0.93 -9.06
CA SER A 114 15.72 -0.12 -7.87
C SER A 114 14.70 -0.75 -6.93
N LEU A 115 14.69 -0.29 -5.68
CA LEU A 115 13.67 -0.69 -4.71
C LEU A 115 12.26 -0.28 -5.18
N ASP A 116 12.10 0.88 -5.77
CA ASP A 116 10.80 1.35 -6.29
C ASP A 116 10.27 0.43 -7.40
N GLU A 117 11.12 -0.05 -8.28
CA GLU A 117 10.71 -1.02 -9.31
C GLU A 117 10.29 -2.37 -8.72
N LEU A 118 11.01 -2.86 -7.71
CA LEU A 118 10.65 -4.07 -6.99
C LEU A 118 9.31 -3.90 -6.26
N LEU A 119 9.15 -2.80 -5.52
CA LEU A 119 7.91 -2.48 -4.80
C LEU A 119 6.72 -2.34 -5.76
N PHE A 120 6.93 -1.73 -6.93
CA PHE A 120 5.89 -1.60 -7.94
C PHE A 120 5.52 -2.93 -8.60
N ALA A 121 6.51 -3.79 -8.84
CA ALA A 121 6.25 -5.15 -9.34
C ALA A 121 5.36 -5.95 -8.37
N LEU A 122 5.62 -5.84 -7.05
CA LEU A 122 4.77 -6.43 -6.02
C LEU A 122 3.36 -5.85 -6.02
N ILE A 123 3.20 -4.52 -6.18
CA ILE A 123 1.88 -3.88 -6.26
C ILE A 123 1.07 -4.40 -7.44
N VAL A 124 1.69 -4.58 -8.61
CA VAL A 124 1.00 -4.95 -9.85
C VAL A 124 0.75 -6.45 -9.97
N LEU A 125 1.74 -7.26 -9.57
CA LEU A 125 1.76 -8.70 -9.80
C LEU A 125 1.62 -9.54 -8.53
N GLY A 126 1.72 -8.92 -7.34
CA GLY A 126 1.63 -9.61 -6.05
C GLY A 126 0.22 -10.06 -5.72
N ASP A 127 0.13 -11.21 -5.07
CA ASP A 127 -1.09 -11.76 -4.47
C ASP A 127 -0.75 -12.44 -3.13
N ASP A 128 -1.65 -13.25 -2.59
CA ASP A 128 -1.46 -13.94 -1.30
C ASP A 128 -0.26 -14.90 -1.28
N ARG A 129 0.14 -15.43 -2.43
CA ARG A 129 1.30 -16.33 -2.57
C ARG A 129 2.62 -15.67 -2.22
N VAL A 130 2.73 -14.33 -2.31
CA VAL A 130 3.95 -13.62 -1.95
C VAL A 130 4.15 -13.52 -0.43
N VAL A 131 3.13 -13.75 0.38
CA VAL A 131 3.24 -13.69 1.84
C VAL A 131 3.87 -14.97 2.36
N GLN A 132 5.15 -14.90 2.68
CA GLN A 132 5.90 -16.03 3.23
C GLN A 132 5.70 -16.17 4.74
N ARG A 133 5.56 -15.06 5.45
CA ARG A 133 5.40 -15.04 6.91
C ARG A 133 4.71 -13.76 7.36
N THR A 134 3.85 -13.90 8.36
CA THR A 134 3.29 -12.78 9.11
C THR A 134 3.77 -12.84 10.55
N VAL A 135 4.20 -11.70 11.09
CA VAL A 135 4.61 -11.56 12.48
C VAL A 135 3.74 -10.48 13.11
N VAL A 136 3.16 -10.79 14.28
CA VAL A 136 2.32 -9.89 15.06
C VAL A 136 2.81 -9.86 16.49
N ALA A 137 3.13 -8.70 17.00
CA ALA A 137 3.74 -8.51 18.33
C ALA A 137 4.97 -9.41 18.54
N GLY A 138 5.81 -9.55 17.50
CA GLY A 138 7.00 -10.40 17.53
C GLY A 138 6.75 -11.91 17.40
N GLN A 139 5.49 -12.34 17.26
CA GLN A 139 5.14 -13.76 17.15
C GLN A 139 4.77 -14.13 15.70
N SER A 140 5.39 -15.18 15.17
CA SER A 140 5.03 -15.73 13.84
C SER A 140 3.62 -16.31 13.86
N ARG A 141 2.85 -16.01 12.81
CA ARG A 141 1.50 -16.52 12.57
C ARG A 141 1.46 -17.31 11.29
#